data_76c736d6e757c221650900d9f3dba31a
#
_entry.id   76c736d6e757c221650900d9f3dba31a
#
_cell.length_a   1.000
_cell.length_b   1.000
_cell.length_c   1.000
_cell.angle_alpha   90.00
_cell.angle_beta   90.00
_cell.angle_gamma   90.00
#
_symmetry.space_group_name_H-M   'P 1'
#
loop_
_entity.id
_entity.type
_entity.pdbx_description
1 polymer ?
#
loop_
_entity_poly.entity_id
_entity_poly.type
_entity_poly.pdbx_seq_one_letter_code
_entity_poly.pdbx_strand_id
1 'polypeptide(L)'
;MSSTPVTVLGLGAMGRALAAAFAAAGHRTTVWNRTPGRAAALTGVVEAPDVAAAVAASPLVVACLTTYDATTSALAPVDRLPDLVTLNSGTPAGARRMAEWAGARGARFLDGAIKNVPEAVGAPDTQLYYSGDATVYAEHEDVLRVLGGDTSLLGTEVDLAKLYEAAVGGTLLPALVGFLQGAALVTRRGLPATSLVPHTVKWLGMIASVLPVVADEVDSGDYTRLQSSVGLFHEGVTQDRELVAEAGLDGRWLDPLHDLLRRAVAGGRQEQSVSALVELLRAPVRPDPVAGRE
;
A
#
# COMPACT_ATOMS: atom_id res chain seq x y z
N MET A 1 -23.37 -1.12 -22.61
CA MET A 1 -22.18 -0.41 -22.09
C MET A 1 -21.12 -0.41 -23.17
N SER A 2 -20.53 0.73 -23.50
CA SER A 2 -19.47 0.81 -24.51
C SER A 2 -18.23 0.06 -23.97
N SER A 3 -17.77 -0.95 -24.70
CA SER A 3 -16.59 -1.74 -24.32
C SER A 3 -15.32 -0.94 -24.67
N THR A 4 -14.83 -0.11 -23.73
CA THR A 4 -13.56 0.61 -23.92
C THR A 4 -12.41 -0.39 -24.05
N PRO A 5 -11.62 -0.35 -25.13
CA PRO A 5 -10.43 -1.18 -25.25
C PRO A 5 -9.40 -0.79 -24.17
N VAL A 6 -8.73 -1.78 -23.60
CA VAL A 6 -7.69 -1.58 -22.59
C VAL A 6 -6.48 -2.47 -22.87
N THR A 7 -5.29 -1.91 -22.66
CA THR A 7 -4.04 -2.68 -22.76
C THR A 7 -3.43 -2.86 -21.38
N VAL A 8 -3.03 -4.09 -21.06
CA VAL A 8 -2.29 -4.40 -19.82
C VAL A 8 -0.85 -4.77 -20.16
N LEU A 9 0.10 -4.03 -19.59
CA LEU A 9 1.53 -4.28 -19.71
C LEU A 9 2.07 -4.91 -18.43
N GLY A 10 2.71 -6.08 -18.57
CA GLY A 10 3.22 -6.86 -17.45
C GLY A 10 2.22 -7.92 -17.00
N LEU A 11 2.64 -9.19 -17.12
CA LEU A 11 1.83 -10.37 -16.79
C LEU A 11 2.46 -11.17 -15.63
N GLY A 12 2.84 -10.46 -14.57
CA GLY A 12 3.08 -11.03 -13.25
C GLY A 12 1.77 -11.53 -12.62
N ALA A 13 1.78 -11.96 -11.37
CA ALA A 13 0.56 -12.44 -10.70
C ALA A 13 -0.55 -11.36 -10.75
N MET A 14 -0.24 -10.13 -10.33
CA MET A 14 -1.20 -9.02 -10.34
C MET A 14 -1.64 -8.66 -11.77
N GLY A 15 -0.72 -8.46 -12.71
CA GLY A 15 -1.08 -8.06 -14.08
C GLY A 15 -1.95 -9.07 -14.81
N ARG A 16 -1.78 -10.38 -14.56
CA ARG A 16 -2.70 -11.41 -15.07
C ARG A 16 -4.09 -11.29 -14.47
N ALA A 17 -4.19 -11.00 -13.17
CA ALA A 17 -5.47 -10.79 -12.51
C ALA A 17 -6.21 -9.57 -13.07
N LEU A 18 -5.49 -8.45 -13.30
CA LEU A 18 -6.05 -7.26 -13.95
C LEU A 18 -6.58 -7.57 -15.36
N ALA A 19 -5.77 -8.22 -16.18
CA ALA A 19 -6.16 -8.58 -17.55
C ALA A 19 -7.38 -9.50 -17.58
N ALA A 20 -7.43 -10.48 -16.68
CA ALA A 20 -8.58 -11.37 -16.54
C ALA A 20 -9.85 -10.63 -16.11
N ALA A 21 -9.74 -9.69 -15.16
CA ALA A 21 -10.87 -8.88 -14.71
C ALA A 21 -11.44 -8.01 -15.84
N PHE A 22 -10.60 -7.31 -16.60
CA PHE A 22 -11.04 -6.53 -17.77
C PHE A 22 -11.72 -7.40 -18.83
N ALA A 23 -11.12 -8.55 -19.16
CA ALA A 23 -11.71 -9.48 -20.14
C ALA A 23 -13.05 -10.05 -19.67
N ALA A 24 -13.16 -10.43 -18.38
CA ALA A 24 -14.41 -10.93 -17.80
C ALA A 24 -15.51 -9.87 -17.77
N ALA A 25 -15.17 -8.59 -17.61
CA ALA A 25 -16.11 -7.47 -17.70
C ALA A 25 -16.52 -7.11 -19.15
N GLY A 26 -15.96 -7.81 -20.16
CA GLY A 26 -16.30 -7.62 -21.57
C GLY A 26 -15.48 -6.53 -22.27
N HIS A 27 -14.43 -6.01 -21.67
CA HIS A 27 -13.51 -5.09 -22.33
C HIS A 27 -12.63 -5.84 -23.34
N ARG A 28 -12.42 -5.24 -24.53
CA ARG A 28 -11.41 -5.76 -25.48
C ARG A 28 -10.02 -5.56 -24.86
N THR A 29 -9.46 -6.63 -24.31
CA THR A 29 -8.23 -6.58 -23.52
C THR A 29 -7.03 -7.06 -24.35
N THR A 30 -6.10 -6.14 -24.61
CA THR A 30 -4.80 -6.47 -25.20
C THR A 30 -3.77 -6.62 -24.06
N VAL A 31 -2.88 -7.59 -24.18
CA VAL A 31 -1.85 -7.83 -23.17
C VAL A 31 -0.47 -7.92 -23.80
N TRP A 32 0.54 -7.48 -23.07
CA TRP A 32 1.91 -7.66 -23.45
C TRP A 32 2.81 -7.91 -22.24
N ASN A 33 3.80 -8.76 -22.43
CA ASN A 33 4.83 -9.03 -21.44
C ASN A 33 6.19 -9.24 -22.13
N ARG A 34 7.27 -8.75 -21.53
CA ARG A 34 8.64 -8.91 -22.06
C ARG A 34 9.01 -10.38 -22.33
N THR A 35 8.58 -11.30 -21.45
CA THR A 35 8.74 -12.74 -21.66
C THR A 35 7.48 -13.26 -22.35
N PRO A 36 7.57 -13.80 -23.57
CA PRO A 36 6.41 -14.33 -24.30
C PRO A 36 5.74 -15.50 -23.58
N GLY A 37 4.49 -15.81 -23.97
CA GLY A 37 3.73 -16.97 -23.48
C GLY A 37 3.14 -16.81 -22.08
N ARG A 38 3.30 -15.65 -21.43
CA ARG A 38 2.70 -15.38 -20.12
C ARG A 38 1.18 -15.22 -20.18
N ALA A 39 0.64 -14.97 -21.38
CA ALA A 39 -0.80 -14.86 -21.62
C ALA A 39 -1.50 -16.21 -21.85
N ALA A 40 -0.77 -17.31 -22.04
CA ALA A 40 -1.33 -18.61 -22.46
C ALA A 40 -2.46 -19.16 -21.58
N ALA A 41 -2.48 -18.81 -20.29
CA ALA A 41 -3.54 -19.22 -19.34
C ALA A 41 -4.70 -18.22 -19.24
N LEU A 42 -4.64 -17.09 -19.96
CA LEU A 42 -5.69 -16.05 -19.94
C LEU A 42 -6.68 -16.30 -21.08
N THR A 43 -7.96 -16.19 -20.77
CA THR A 43 -9.05 -16.26 -21.76
C THR A 43 -9.59 -14.87 -22.06
N GLY A 44 -10.03 -14.65 -23.30
CA GLY A 44 -10.64 -13.38 -23.71
C GLY A 44 -9.66 -12.21 -23.87
N VAL A 45 -8.35 -12.48 -23.94
CA VAL A 45 -7.31 -11.47 -24.17
C VAL A 45 -6.61 -11.71 -25.51
N VAL A 46 -6.01 -10.63 -26.06
CA VAL A 46 -5.19 -10.67 -27.27
C VAL A 46 -3.75 -10.36 -26.86
N GLU A 47 -2.82 -11.30 -27.08
CA GLU A 47 -1.40 -11.05 -26.84
C GLU A 47 -0.80 -10.29 -28.03
N ALA A 48 -0.23 -9.11 -27.75
CA ALA A 48 0.42 -8.31 -28.77
C ALA A 48 1.84 -8.82 -29.05
N PRO A 49 2.31 -8.76 -30.31
CA PRO A 49 3.65 -9.25 -30.69
C PRO A 49 4.79 -8.43 -30.08
N ASP A 50 4.57 -7.15 -29.87
CA ASP A 50 5.52 -6.22 -29.26
C ASP A 50 4.80 -5.12 -28.47
N VAL A 51 5.57 -4.31 -27.75
CA VAL A 51 5.03 -3.25 -26.89
C VAL A 51 4.40 -2.12 -27.70
N ALA A 52 4.89 -1.80 -28.89
CA ALA A 52 4.33 -0.74 -29.74
C ALA A 52 2.96 -1.13 -30.25
N ALA A 53 2.80 -2.37 -30.72
CA ALA A 53 1.49 -2.92 -31.11
C ALA A 53 0.52 -2.96 -29.91
N ALA A 54 1.00 -3.33 -28.72
CA ALA A 54 0.19 -3.33 -27.51
C ALA A 54 -0.34 -1.93 -27.18
N VAL A 55 0.53 -0.90 -27.17
CA VAL A 55 0.18 0.48 -26.87
C VAL A 55 -0.78 1.06 -27.91
N ALA A 56 -0.58 0.74 -29.19
CA ALA A 56 -1.44 1.21 -30.27
C ALA A 56 -2.85 0.59 -30.27
N ALA A 57 -3.07 -0.51 -29.53
CA ALA A 57 -4.33 -1.25 -29.54
C ALA A 57 -5.45 -0.58 -28.73
N SER A 58 -5.15 0.36 -27.84
CA SER A 58 -6.13 0.90 -26.89
C SER A 58 -5.85 2.34 -26.52
N PRO A 59 -6.90 3.15 -26.25
CA PRO A 59 -6.74 4.51 -25.74
C PRO A 59 -6.26 4.55 -24.28
N LEU A 60 -6.38 3.44 -23.55
CA LEU A 60 -5.96 3.28 -22.15
C LEU A 60 -4.94 2.16 -22.02
N VAL A 61 -3.78 2.49 -21.48
CA VAL A 61 -2.72 1.54 -21.13
C VAL A 61 -2.59 1.46 -19.62
N VAL A 62 -2.73 0.26 -19.06
CA VAL A 62 -2.52 -0.06 -17.65
C VAL A 62 -1.20 -0.82 -17.51
N ALA A 63 -0.18 -0.20 -16.95
CA ALA A 63 1.12 -0.81 -16.72
C ALA A 63 1.22 -1.36 -15.30
N CYS A 64 1.40 -2.68 -15.19
CA CYS A 64 1.54 -3.39 -13.92
C CYS A 64 2.87 -4.20 -13.94
N LEU A 65 3.98 -3.46 -13.96
CA LEU A 65 5.33 -4.00 -13.86
C LEU A 65 5.85 -3.84 -12.42
N THR A 66 7.07 -4.32 -12.15
CA THR A 66 7.62 -4.29 -10.78
C THR A 66 7.98 -2.88 -10.31
N THR A 67 8.46 -2.01 -11.20
CA THR A 67 8.93 -0.65 -10.87
C THR A 67 8.62 0.33 -11.99
N TYR A 68 8.72 1.63 -11.71
CA TYR A 68 8.66 2.67 -12.74
C TYR A 68 9.78 2.53 -13.78
N ASP A 69 10.99 2.17 -13.36
CA ASP A 69 12.12 1.94 -14.27
C ASP A 69 11.85 0.76 -15.22
N ALA A 70 11.20 -0.29 -14.73
CA ALA A 70 10.77 -1.38 -15.59
C ALA A 70 9.71 -0.93 -16.60
N THR A 71 8.80 -0.03 -16.19
CA THR A 71 7.77 0.55 -17.06
C THR A 71 8.39 1.45 -18.14
N THR A 72 9.26 2.39 -17.76
CA THR A 72 9.93 3.27 -18.71
C THR A 72 10.82 2.49 -19.69
N SER A 73 11.53 1.47 -19.20
CA SER A 73 12.37 0.60 -20.06
C SER A 73 11.53 -0.21 -21.05
N ALA A 74 10.38 -0.74 -20.62
CA ALA A 74 9.48 -1.48 -21.49
C ALA A 74 8.86 -0.59 -22.57
N LEU A 75 8.50 0.64 -22.23
CA LEU A 75 7.87 1.61 -23.10
C LEU A 75 8.88 2.48 -23.89
N ALA A 76 10.19 2.32 -23.67
CA ALA A 76 11.23 3.11 -24.33
C ALA A 76 11.13 3.14 -25.88
N PRO A 77 10.74 2.02 -26.56
CA PRO A 77 10.58 2.01 -28.03
C PRO A 77 9.36 2.78 -28.54
N VAL A 78 8.49 3.32 -27.65
CA VAL A 78 7.24 3.98 -28.03
C VAL A 78 7.38 5.48 -27.86
N ASP A 79 7.33 6.24 -28.97
CA ASP A 79 7.52 7.69 -28.97
C ASP A 79 6.32 8.46 -28.43
N ARG A 80 5.10 7.96 -28.66
CA ARG A 80 3.86 8.57 -28.19
C ARG A 80 3.01 7.56 -27.43
N LEU A 81 2.51 7.99 -26.30
CA LEU A 81 1.66 7.17 -25.43
C LEU A 81 0.24 7.72 -25.39
N PRO A 82 -0.77 6.85 -25.33
CA PRO A 82 -2.15 7.24 -24.98
C PRO A 82 -2.22 7.50 -23.46
N ASP A 83 -3.41 7.51 -22.91
CA ASP A 83 -3.60 7.60 -21.46
C ASP A 83 -2.88 6.42 -20.77
N LEU A 84 -2.05 6.77 -19.81
CA LEU A 84 -1.23 5.79 -19.09
C LEU A 84 -1.60 5.76 -17.61
N VAL A 85 -2.01 4.57 -17.15
CA VAL A 85 -2.19 4.27 -15.73
C VAL A 85 -1.08 3.33 -15.27
N THR A 86 -0.42 3.64 -14.16
CA THR A 86 0.57 2.74 -13.56
C THR A 86 0.03 2.13 -12.26
N LEU A 87 0.18 0.81 -12.12
CA LEU A 87 -0.20 0.03 -10.93
C LEU A 87 0.99 -0.80 -10.45
N ASN A 88 2.17 -0.19 -10.42
CA ASN A 88 3.40 -0.81 -9.93
C ASN A 88 3.77 -0.29 -8.55
N SER A 89 4.62 -1.02 -7.84
CA SER A 89 5.20 -0.53 -6.58
C SER A 89 6.20 0.60 -6.85
N GLY A 90 6.28 1.55 -5.93
CA GLY A 90 7.19 2.68 -6.08
C GLY A 90 7.13 3.68 -4.93
N THR A 91 7.82 4.79 -5.12
CA THR A 91 7.84 5.91 -4.17
C THR A 91 7.13 7.14 -4.75
N PRO A 92 6.68 8.09 -3.91
CA PRO A 92 6.15 9.37 -4.39
C PRO A 92 7.07 10.08 -5.38
N ALA A 93 8.38 10.12 -5.10
CA ALA A 93 9.36 10.70 -6.03
C ALA A 93 9.45 9.92 -7.36
N GLY A 94 9.28 8.59 -7.32
CA GLY A 94 9.20 7.76 -8.53
C GLY A 94 7.97 8.08 -9.38
N ALA A 95 6.82 8.27 -8.75
CA ALA A 95 5.57 8.64 -9.44
C ALA A 95 5.71 10.00 -10.16
N ARG A 96 6.30 11.00 -9.51
CA ARG A 96 6.57 12.30 -10.14
C ARG A 96 7.46 12.18 -11.37
N ARG A 97 8.58 11.45 -11.27
CA ARG A 97 9.47 11.21 -12.44
C ARG A 97 8.75 10.44 -13.56
N MET A 98 7.92 9.47 -13.20
CA MET A 98 7.13 8.71 -14.18
C MET A 98 6.13 9.61 -14.92
N ALA A 99 5.47 10.51 -14.22
CA ALA A 99 4.55 11.48 -14.81
C ALA A 99 5.24 12.43 -15.80
N GLU A 100 6.41 12.96 -15.43
CA GLU A 100 7.24 13.80 -16.30
C GLU A 100 7.65 13.03 -17.57
N TRP A 101 8.10 11.78 -17.40
CA TRP A 101 8.53 10.93 -18.50
C TRP A 101 7.36 10.59 -19.45
N ALA A 102 6.18 10.29 -18.90
CA ALA A 102 4.97 10.00 -19.67
C ALA A 102 4.45 11.25 -20.40
N GLY A 103 4.42 12.40 -19.72
CA GLY A 103 4.03 13.69 -20.29
C GLY A 103 4.92 14.12 -21.46
N ALA A 104 6.24 13.88 -21.40
CA ALA A 104 7.15 14.11 -22.50
C ALA A 104 6.84 13.27 -23.76
N ARG A 105 6.03 12.20 -23.61
CA ARG A 105 5.52 11.34 -24.69
C ARG A 105 4.06 11.59 -25.04
N GLY A 106 3.48 12.69 -24.54
CA GLY A 106 2.11 13.10 -24.82
C GLY A 106 1.03 12.34 -24.05
N ALA A 107 1.39 11.48 -23.08
CA ALA A 107 0.42 10.80 -22.26
C ALA A 107 -0.18 11.73 -21.19
N ARG A 108 -1.49 11.63 -20.98
CA ARG A 108 -2.10 12.00 -19.73
C ARG A 108 -1.82 10.85 -18.74
N PHE A 109 -1.44 11.18 -17.51
CA PHE A 109 -0.92 10.16 -16.57
C PHE A 109 -1.70 10.08 -15.28
N LEU A 110 -2.02 8.86 -14.89
CA LEU A 110 -2.64 8.51 -13.62
C LEU A 110 -1.80 7.46 -12.91
N ASP A 111 -1.39 7.73 -11.69
CA ASP A 111 -0.74 6.73 -10.85
C ASP A 111 -1.77 6.04 -9.96
N GLY A 112 -1.56 4.77 -9.64
CA GLY A 112 -2.47 4.02 -8.80
C GLY A 112 -1.77 2.98 -7.93
N ALA A 113 -2.49 2.56 -6.89
CA ALA A 113 -2.08 1.52 -5.97
C ALA A 113 -3.24 0.57 -5.67
N ILE A 114 -2.96 -0.73 -5.62
CA ILE A 114 -3.92 -1.78 -5.27
C ILE A 114 -3.60 -2.28 -3.87
N LYS A 115 -4.59 -2.24 -2.98
CA LYS A 115 -4.46 -2.68 -1.59
C LYS A 115 -5.16 -4.02 -1.37
N ASN A 116 -4.79 -5.02 -2.19
CA ASN A 116 -5.25 -6.40 -2.03
C ASN A 116 -4.30 -7.39 -2.75
N VAL A 117 -4.57 -8.68 -2.59
CA VAL A 117 -3.88 -9.77 -3.28
C VAL A 117 -4.47 -9.99 -4.69
N PRO A 118 -3.72 -10.63 -5.62
CA PRO A 118 -4.19 -10.85 -6.99
C PRO A 118 -5.54 -11.55 -7.10
N GLU A 119 -5.83 -12.48 -6.19
CA GLU A 119 -7.05 -13.27 -6.15
C GLU A 119 -8.30 -12.45 -5.81
N ALA A 120 -8.11 -11.27 -5.21
CA ALA A 120 -9.19 -10.37 -4.84
C ALA A 120 -9.46 -9.27 -5.88
N VAL A 121 -8.71 -9.23 -6.99
CA VAL A 121 -8.97 -8.24 -8.06
C VAL A 121 -10.40 -8.43 -8.59
N GLY A 122 -11.14 -7.32 -8.65
CA GLY A 122 -12.55 -7.30 -9.04
C GLY A 122 -13.55 -7.50 -7.89
N ALA A 123 -13.08 -7.82 -6.67
CA ALA A 123 -13.98 -7.94 -5.52
C ALA A 123 -14.50 -6.56 -5.09
N PRO A 124 -15.73 -6.48 -4.53
CA PRO A 124 -16.36 -5.21 -4.14
C PRO A 124 -15.57 -4.42 -3.10
N ASP A 125 -14.80 -5.10 -2.25
CA ASP A 125 -13.99 -4.54 -1.17
C ASP A 125 -12.51 -4.37 -1.53
N THR A 126 -12.13 -4.69 -2.78
CA THR A 126 -10.77 -4.42 -3.24
C THR A 126 -10.59 -2.92 -3.42
N GLN A 127 -9.64 -2.37 -2.64
CA GLN A 127 -9.37 -0.95 -2.60
C GLN A 127 -8.30 -0.56 -3.59
N LEU A 128 -8.59 0.49 -4.39
CA LEU A 128 -7.65 1.11 -5.30
C LEU A 128 -7.61 2.62 -5.06
N TYR A 129 -6.41 3.16 -4.98
CA TYR A 129 -6.17 4.59 -4.99
C TYR A 129 -5.65 5.01 -6.34
N TYR A 130 -6.13 6.15 -6.83
CA TYR A 130 -5.59 6.82 -8.02
C TYR A 130 -5.24 8.26 -7.69
N SER A 131 -4.24 8.79 -8.37
CA SER A 131 -3.88 10.21 -8.29
C SER A 131 -3.23 10.68 -9.59
N GLY A 132 -3.35 11.98 -9.92
CA GLY A 132 -2.84 12.58 -11.14
C GLY A 132 -3.92 13.21 -11.99
N ASP A 133 -3.97 12.92 -13.29
CA ASP A 133 -4.90 13.55 -14.21
C ASP A 133 -6.36 13.15 -13.92
N ALA A 134 -7.12 14.08 -13.34
CA ALA A 134 -8.52 13.84 -12.96
C ALA A 134 -9.42 13.59 -14.17
N THR A 135 -9.04 14.10 -15.37
CA THR A 135 -9.83 13.86 -16.59
C THR A 135 -9.66 12.42 -17.07
N VAL A 136 -8.45 11.86 -16.96
CA VAL A 136 -8.20 10.43 -17.23
C VAL A 136 -9.02 9.56 -16.29
N TYR A 137 -9.02 9.89 -14.97
CA TYR A 137 -9.83 9.13 -14.03
C TYR A 137 -11.30 9.17 -14.39
N ALA A 138 -11.87 10.36 -14.64
CA ALA A 138 -13.28 10.52 -14.96
C ALA A 138 -13.69 9.84 -16.29
N GLU A 139 -12.83 9.89 -17.31
CA GLU A 139 -13.09 9.26 -18.61
C GLU A 139 -13.03 7.72 -18.54
N HIS A 140 -12.21 7.16 -17.64
CA HIS A 140 -11.96 5.73 -17.52
C HIS A 140 -12.48 5.11 -16.22
N GLU A 141 -13.22 5.84 -15.38
CA GLU A 141 -13.68 5.38 -14.07
C GLU A 141 -14.40 4.03 -14.13
N ASP A 142 -15.33 3.86 -15.09
CA ASP A 142 -16.07 2.61 -15.25
C ASP A 142 -15.15 1.42 -15.56
N VAL A 143 -14.07 1.65 -16.34
CA VAL A 143 -13.05 0.63 -16.64
C VAL A 143 -12.21 0.33 -15.42
N LEU A 144 -11.76 1.35 -14.71
CA LEU A 144 -10.89 1.20 -13.54
C LEU A 144 -11.61 0.54 -12.36
N ARG A 145 -12.90 0.80 -12.19
CA ARG A 145 -13.76 0.16 -11.17
C ARG A 145 -13.92 -1.35 -11.36
N VAL A 146 -13.68 -1.86 -12.56
CA VAL A 146 -13.65 -3.32 -12.79
C VAL A 146 -12.59 -4.01 -11.92
N LEU A 147 -11.53 -3.30 -11.56
CA LEU A 147 -10.43 -3.86 -10.76
C LEU A 147 -10.72 -3.95 -9.27
N GLY A 148 -11.73 -3.20 -8.79
CA GLY A 148 -12.15 -3.24 -7.38
C GLY A 148 -13.25 -2.23 -7.09
N GLY A 149 -14.22 -2.61 -6.26
CA GLY A 149 -15.40 -1.79 -5.97
C GLY A 149 -15.10 -0.57 -5.09
N ASP A 150 -14.07 -0.62 -4.26
CA ASP A 150 -13.60 0.52 -3.44
C ASP A 150 -12.48 1.29 -4.15
N THR A 151 -12.89 2.06 -5.16
CA THR A 151 -11.96 2.82 -6.02
C THR A 151 -12.17 4.32 -5.84
N SER A 152 -11.07 5.07 -5.61
CA SER A 152 -11.11 6.50 -5.35
C SER A 152 -9.97 7.27 -6.01
N LEU A 153 -10.26 8.50 -6.46
CA LEU A 153 -9.27 9.49 -6.84
C LEU A 153 -8.90 10.33 -5.60
N LEU A 154 -7.64 10.26 -5.17
CA LEU A 154 -7.15 10.99 -3.99
C LEU A 154 -6.91 12.47 -4.28
N GLY A 155 -6.61 12.83 -5.53
CA GLY A 155 -6.35 14.19 -5.95
C GLY A 155 -5.51 14.27 -7.23
N THR A 156 -5.18 15.51 -7.62
CA THR A 156 -4.44 15.78 -8.85
C THR A 156 -2.92 15.75 -8.70
N GLU A 157 -2.40 15.76 -7.48
CA GLU A 157 -0.97 15.55 -7.23
C GLU A 157 -0.64 14.08 -7.47
N VAL A 158 0.19 13.84 -8.45
CA VAL A 158 0.42 12.51 -9.03
C VAL A 158 0.98 11.47 -8.07
N ASP A 159 1.60 11.91 -7.00
CA ASP A 159 2.28 11.06 -6.02
C ASP A 159 1.43 10.65 -4.80
N LEU A 160 0.19 11.14 -4.70
CA LEU A 160 -0.69 10.84 -3.56
C LEU A 160 -1.01 9.35 -3.46
N ALA A 161 -1.24 8.65 -4.58
CA ALA A 161 -1.50 7.21 -4.53
C ALA A 161 -0.35 6.44 -3.88
N LYS A 162 0.91 6.80 -4.18
CA LYS A 162 2.09 6.17 -3.56
C LYS A 162 2.31 6.59 -2.11
N LEU A 163 1.99 7.84 -1.79
CA LEU A 163 2.03 8.31 -0.41
C LEU A 163 1.07 7.52 0.47
N TYR A 164 -0.18 7.37 0.04
CA TYR A 164 -1.20 6.60 0.75
C TYR A 164 -0.89 5.10 0.76
N GLU A 165 -0.38 4.55 -0.36
CA GLU A 165 0.08 3.16 -0.41
C GLU A 165 1.13 2.87 0.68
N ALA A 166 2.13 3.74 0.80
CA ALA A 166 3.19 3.61 1.78
C ALA A 166 2.67 3.80 3.22
N ALA A 167 1.85 4.84 3.44
CA ALA A 167 1.31 5.16 4.76
C ALA A 167 0.41 4.04 5.29
N VAL A 168 -0.55 3.56 4.49
CA VAL A 168 -1.44 2.46 4.88
C VAL A 168 -0.66 1.14 4.97
N GLY A 169 0.23 0.87 4.01
CA GLY A 169 1.04 -0.35 3.97
C GLY A 169 1.96 -0.53 5.16
N GLY A 170 2.40 0.57 5.77
CA GLY A 170 3.24 0.57 6.96
C GLY A 170 2.61 -0.11 8.18
N THR A 171 1.29 -0.28 8.22
CA THR A 171 0.57 -0.95 9.32
C THR A 171 0.62 -2.47 9.23
N LEU A 172 0.86 -3.05 8.05
CA LEU A 172 0.73 -4.49 7.80
C LEU A 172 1.71 -5.32 8.64
N LEU A 173 3.00 -5.04 8.51
CA LEU A 173 4.04 -5.87 9.15
C LEU A 173 3.99 -5.76 10.68
N PRO A 174 3.85 -4.59 11.30
CA PRO A 174 3.67 -4.48 12.75
C PRO A 174 2.48 -5.28 13.27
N ALA A 175 1.33 -5.22 12.59
CA ALA A 175 0.14 -5.99 12.96
C ALA A 175 0.38 -7.51 12.88
N LEU A 176 1.02 -7.98 11.80
CA LEU A 176 1.35 -9.40 11.64
C LEU A 176 2.38 -9.86 12.67
N VAL A 177 3.42 -9.07 12.96
CA VAL A 177 4.43 -9.42 13.97
C VAL A 177 3.80 -9.47 15.36
N GLY A 178 2.90 -8.54 15.70
CA GLY A 178 2.14 -8.60 16.94
C GLY A 178 1.30 -9.88 17.07
N PHE A 179 0.61 -10.27 16.01
CA PHE A 179 -0.12 -11.55 15.98
C PHE A 179 0.84 -12.76 16.14
N LEU A 180 1.98 -12.76 15.45
CA LEU A 180 2.96 -13.85 15.52
C LEU A 180 3.56 -13.99 16.91
N GLN A 181 3.81 -12.90 17.64
CA GLN A 181 4.21 -12.95 19.04
C GLN A 181 3.12 -13.58 19.91
N GLY A 182 1.87 -13.16 19.76
CA GLY A 182 0.74 -13.76 20.44
C GLY A 182 0.62 -15.27 20.16
N ALA A 183 0.79 -15.66 18.89
CA ALA A 183 0.81 -17.06 18.48
C ALA A 183 1.95 -17.85 19.14
N ALA A 184 3.14 -17.25 19.23
CA ALA A 184 4.29 -17.87 19.93
C ALA A 184 3.97 -18.08 21.42
N LEU A 185 3.33 -17.13 22.10
CA LEU A 185 2.93 -17.25 23.51
C LEU A 185 1.94 -18.42 23.72
N VAL A 186 0.86 -18.50 22.94
CA VAL A 186 -0.17 -19.53 23.14
C VAL A 186 0.33 -20.93 22.75
N THR A 187 1.13 -21.03 21.67
CA THR A 187 1.67 -22.33 21.24
C THR A 187 2.71 -22.90 22.20
N ARG A 188 3.48 -22.06 22.91
CA ARG A 188 4.34 -22.49 24.04
C ARG A 188 3.56 -23.17 25.16
N ARG A 189 2.29 -22.83 25.32
CA ARG A 189 1.40 -23.46 26.31
C ARG A 189 0.60 -24.63 25.70
N GLY A 190 0.93 -25.10 24.51
CA GLY A 190 0.26 -26.21 23.80
C GLY A 190 -1.10 -25.87 23.21
N LEU A 191 -1.48 -24.59 23.15
CA LEU A 191 -2.72 -24.14 22.52
C LEU A 191 -2.47 -23.89 21.02
N PRO A 192 -3.44 -24.19 20.15
CA PRO A 192 -3.27 -23.94 18.72
C PRO A 192 -3.33 -22.42 18.41
N ALA A 193 -2.47 -21.94 17.51
CA ALA A 193 -2.48 -20.54 17.10
C ALA A 193 -3.83 -20.06 16.56
N THR A 194 -4.61 -20.96 15.94
CA THR A 194 -5.96 -20.67 15.45
C THR A 194 -6.94 -20.24 16.56
N SER A 195 -6.70 -20.64 17.82
CA SER A 195 -7.53 -20.21 18.95
C SER A 195 -7.42 -18.70 19.21
N LEU A 196 -6.31 -18.07 18.81
CA LEU A 196 -6.10 -16.64 18.98
C LEU A 196 -6.85 -15.77 17.97
N VAL A 197 -7.14 -16.31 16.78
CA VAL A 197 -7.69 -15.56 15.64
C VAL A 197 -8.94 -14.75 15.99
N PRO A 198 -10.04 -15.33 16.56
CA PRO A 198 -11.25 -14.55 16.81
C PRO A 198 -11.06 -13.40 17.81
N HIS A 199 -10.14 -13.58 18.77
CA HIS A 199 -9.80 -12.54 19.75
C HIS A 199 -9.00 -11.41 19.12
N THR A 200 -8.00 -11.76 18.28
CA THR A 200 -7.18 -10.76 17.58
C THR A 200 -8.02 -9.95 16.59
N VAL A 201 -8.89 -10.59 15.79
CA VAL A 201 -9.75 -9.87 14.85
C VAL A 201 -10.64 -8.87 15.58
N LYS A 202 -11.23 -9.27 16.73
CA LYS A 202 -12.04 -8.37 17.54
C LYS A 202 -11.24 -7.21 18.11
N TRP A 203 -9.99 -7.47 18.54
CA TRP A 203 -9.09 -6.45 19.06
C TRP A 203 -8.66 -5.45 17.98
N LEU A 204 -8.31 -5.92 16.78
CA LEU A 204 -8.01 -5.07 15.64
C LEU A 204 -9.22 -4.21 15.23
N GLY A 205 -10.45 -4.74 15.33
CA GLY A 205 -11.67 -3.96 15.11
C GLY A 205 -11.83 -2.82 16.12
N MET A 206 -11.49 -3.05 17.40
CA MET A 206 -11.45 -1.98 18.41
C MET A 206 -10.40 -0.93 18.06
N ILE A 207 -9.19 -1.34 17.68
CA ILE A 207 -8.13 -0.40 17.23
C ILE A 207 -8.65 0.44 16.05
N ALA A 208 -9.27 -0.18 15.04
CA ALA A 208 -9.84 0.53 13.90
C ALA A 208 -10.88 1.58 14.33
N SER A 209 -11.69 1.28 15.35
CA SER A 209 -12.75 2.19 15.83
C SER A 209 -12.22 3.47 16.51
N VAL A 210 -11.00 3.48 17.01
CA VAL A 210 -10.39 4.67 17.64
C VAL A 210 -9.57 5.51 16.66
N LEU A 211 -9.26 5.02 15.46
CA LEU A 211 -8.47 5.76 14.47
C LEU A 211 -9.04 7.15 14.13
N PRO A 212 -10.37 7.38 14.02
CA PRO A 212 -10.88 8.72 13.76
C PRO A 212 -10.50 9.74 14.86
N VAL A 213 -10.54 9.34 16.14
CA VAL A 213 -10.15 10.20 17.24
C VAL A 213 -8.63 10.45 17.23
N VAL A 214 -7.84 9.42 16.95
CA VAL A 214 -6.38 9.56 16.78
C VAL A 214 -6.06 10.54 15.66
N ALA A 215 -6.75 10.44 14.52
CA ALA A 215 -6.55 11.34 13.38
C ALA A 215 -6.90 12.79 13.74
N ASP A 216 -8.04 13.01 14.41
CA ASP A 216 -8.46 14.34 14.88
C ASP A 216 -7.44 14.97 15.83
N GLU A 217 -6.84 14.19 16.75
CA GLU A 217 -5.78 14.67 17.64
C GLU A 217 -4.51 15.04 16.86
N VAL A 218 -4.14 14.22 15.87
CA VAL A 218 -2.97 14.46 15.01
C VAL A 218 -3.16 15.72 14.16
N ASP A 219 -4.37 15.96 13.64
CA ASP A 219 -4.68 17.09 12.78
C ASP A 219 -4.79 18.41 13.60
N SER A 220 -5.38 18.33 14.81
CA SER A 220 -5.55 19.49 15.69
C SER A 220 -4.31 19.81 16.52
N GLY A 221 -3.42 18.85 16.77
CA GLY A 221 -2.32 18.96 17.73
C GLY A 221 -2.78 18.95 19.20
N ASP A 222 -4.05 18.63 19.47
CA ASP A 222 -4.62 18.53 20.82
C ASP A 222 -4.68 17.05 21.24
N TYR A 223 -3.71 16.61 22.02
CA TYR A 223 -3.52 15.23 22.47
C TYR A 223 -4.17 14.97 23.84
N THR A 224 -5.41 15.41 24.04
CA THR A 224 -6.12 15.29 25.34
C THR A 224 -7.41 14.46 25.28
N ARG A 225 -7.83 13.99 24.11
CA ARG A 225 -9.14 13.36 23.92
C ARG A 225 -9.17 11.88 24.28
N LEU A 226 -8.05 11.14 24.08
CA LEU A 226 -7.95 9.75 24.48
C LEU A 226 -7.43 9.62 25.90
N GLN A 227 -8.05 8.73 26.68
CA GLN A 227 -7.59 8.42 28.04
C GLN A 227 -6.35 7.52 28.07
N SER A 228 -6.02 6.89 26.94
CA SER A 228 -4.82 6.04 26.78
C SER A 228 -3.58 6.92 26.63
N SER A 229 -3.03 7.37 27.76
CA SER A 229 -1.87 8.26 27.77
C SER A 229 -0.58 7.55 27.42
N VAL A 230 0.41 8.32 26.95
CA VAL A 230 1.79 7.85 26.73
C VAL A 230 2.35 7.20 28.01
N GLY A 231 2.09 7.81 29.18
CA GLY A 231 2.52 7.30 30.48
C GLY A 231 1.95 5.91 30.76
N LEU A 232 0.66 5.71 30.54
CA LEU A 232 0.00 4.41 30.73
C LEU A 232 0.67 3.31 29.89
N PHE A 233 0.92 3.56 28.60
CA PHE A 233 1.62 2.61 27.75
C PHE A 233 3.07 2.40 28.17
N HIS A 234 3.75 3.44 28.62
CA HIS A 234 5.13 3.32 29.13
C HIS A 234 5.23 2.46 30.37
N GLU A 235 4.29 2.57 31.30
CA GLU A 235 4.21 1.72 32.50
C GLU A 235 4.05 0.23 32.15
N GLY A 236 3.29 -0.06 31.09
CA GLY A 236 3.10 -1.43 30.58
C GLY A 236 4.36 -2.12 30.04
N VAL A 237 5.41 -1.35 29.68
CA VAL A 237 6.66 -1.89 29.09
C VAL A 237 7.32 -2.94 30.01
N THR A 238 7.27 -2.73 31.34
CA THR A 238 7.85 -3.68 32.30
C THR A 238 7.12 -5.02 32.24
N GLN A 239 5.79 -5.02 32.21
CA GLN A 239 4.97 -6.21 32.11
C GLN A 239 5.19 -6.95 30.78
N ASP A 240 5.33 -6.23 29.68
CA ASP A 240 5.62 -6.83 28.36
C ASP A 240 6.95 -7.60 28.41
N ARG A 241 7.98 -7.01 29.01
CA ARG A 241 9.30 -7.65 29.15
C ARG A 241 9.27 -8.86 30.07
N GLU A 242 8.57 -8.77 31.20
CA GLU A 242 8.38 -9.89 32.12
C GLU A 242 7.65 -11.06 31.46
N LEU A 243 6.54 -10.78 30.75
CA LEU A 243 5.77 -11.79 30.03
C LEU A 243 6.63 -12.55 28.99
N VAL A 244 7.39 -11.80 28.21
CA VAL A 244 8.26 -12.38 27.17
C VAL A 244 9.38 -13.22 27.80
N ALA A 245 10.00 -12.74 28.88
CA ALA A 245 11.05 -13.46 29.62
C ALA A 245 10.50 -14.74 30.26
N GLU A 246 9.35 -14.67 30.93
CA GLU A 246 8.66 -15.82 31.53
C GLU A 246 8.34 -16.90 30.48
N ALA A 247 7.89 -16.48 29.30
CA ALA A 247 7.61 -17.38 28.18
C ALA A 247 8.88 -17.91 27.48
N GLY A 248 10.07 -17.41 27.82
CA GLY A 248 11.33 -17.76 27.16
C GLY A 248 11.34 -17.38 25.66
N LEU A 249 10.74 -16.25 25.29
CA LEU A 249 10.66 -15.74 23.93
C LEU A 249 11.64 -14.58 23.70
N ASP A 250 11.95 -14.32 22.42
CA ASP A 250 12.69 -13.13 22.01
C ASP A 250 11.73 -11.94 21.83
N GLY A 251 11.82 -10.94 22.72
CA GLY A 251 10.99 -9.73 22.68
C GLY A 251 11.65 -8.52 22.06
N ARG A 252 12.85 -8.63 21.49
CA ARG A 252 13.63 -7.49 20.97
C ARG A 252 12.92 -6.69 19.89
N TRP A 253 11.94 -7.27 19.20
CA TRP A 253 11.13 -6.54 18.22
C TRP A 253 10.28 -5.42 18.85
N LEU A 254 10.01 -5.49 20.17
CA LEU A 254 9.32 -4.45 20.94
C LEU A 254 10.23 -3.26 21.31
N ASP A 255 11.57 -3.47 21.31
CA ASP A 255 12.51 -2.45 21.78
C ASP A 255 12.35 -1.08 21.08
N PRO A 256 12.14 -0.98 19.75
CA PRO A 256 11.90 0.31 19.10
C PRO A 256 10.62 1.00 19.58
N LEU A 257 9.56 0.24 19.88
CA LEU A 257 8.30 0.78 20.39
C LEU A 257 8.46 1.28 21.82
N HIS A 258 9.13 0.49 22.65
CA HIS A 258 9.46 0.89 24.03
C HIS A 258 10.38 2.13 24.07
N ASP A 259 11.36 2.22 23.14
CA ASP A 259 12.19 3.41 23.02
C ASP A 259 11.38 4.67 22.64
N LEU A 260 10.43 4.51 21.73
CA LEU A 260 9.54 5.61 21.32
C LEU A 260 8.75 6.14 22.53
N LEU A 261 8.14 5.27 23.32
CA LEU A 261 7.42 5.63 24.55
C LEU A 261 8.35 6.31 25.56
N ARG A 262 9.52 5.74 25.83
CA ARG A 262 10.53 6.30 26.74
C ARG A 262 10.94 7.72 26.33
N ARG A 263 11.18 7.95 25.03
CA ARG A 263 11.53 9.29 24.50
C ARG A 263 10.39 10.27 24.65
N ALA A 264 9.14 9.82 24.46
CA ALA A 264 7.97 10.67 24.64
C ALA A 264 7.81 11.11 26.11
N VAL A 265 7.98 10.19 27.07
CA VAL A 265 7.96 10.52 28.50
C VAL A 265 9.10 11.50 28.85
N ALA A 266 10.32 11.22 28.39
CA ALA A 266 11.48 12.11 28.60
C ALA A 266 11.26 13.52 28.00
N GLY A 267 10.45 13.63 26.95
CA GLY A 267 10.01 14.88 26.33
C GLY A 267 8.83 15.56 27.02
N GLY A 268 8.38 15.06 28.19
CA GLY A 268 7.29 15.67 28.99
C GLY A 268 5.88 15.38 28.45
N ARG A 269 5.69 14.31 27.65
CA ARG A 269 4.40 13.97 27.02
C ARG A 269 3.63 12.87 27.76
N GLN A 270 4.01 12.51 28.99
CA GLN A 270 3.43 11.38 29.71
C GLN A 270 1.90 11.48 29.91
N GLU A 271 1.37 12.70 30.11
CA GLU A 271 -0.06 12.94 30.32
C GLU A 271 -0.84 13.12 29.02
N GLN A 272 -0.14 13.21 27.89
CA GLN A 272 -0.76 13.31 26.58
C GLN A 272 -1.24 11.94 26.09
N SER A 273 -2.27 11.93 25.23
CA SER A 273 -2.73 10.69 24.60
C SER A 273 -1.62 10.06 23.74
N VAL A 274 -1.72 8.76 23.50
CA VAL A 274 -0.75 8.01 22.71
C VAL A 274 -0.55 8.58 21.30
N SER A 275 -1.52 9.32 20.77
CA SER A 275 -1.43 10.01 19.47
C SER A 275 -0.27 11.02 19.42
N ALA A 276 0.17 11.54 20.57
CA ALA A 276 1.31 12.45 20.66
C ALA A 276 2.65 11.82 20.21
N LEU A 277 2.72 10.49 20.07
CA LEU A 277 3.89 9.82 19.50
C LEU A 277 4.18 10.26 18.06
N VAL A 278 3.18 10.76 17.34
CA VAL A 278 3.36 11.29 15.98
C VAL A 278 4.38 12.42 15.92
N GLU A 279 4.51 13.23 16.98
CA GLU A 279 5.47 14.32 17.04
C GLU A 279 6.93 13.81 17.05
N LEU A 280 7.16 12.65 17.64
CA LEU A 280 8.48 12.01 17.61
C LEU A 280 8.79 11.38 16.25
N LEU A 281 7.74 10.85 15.56
CA LEU A 281 7.86 10.26 14.23
C LEU A 281 8.06 11.34 13.14
N ARG A 282 7.51 12.55 13.34
CA ARG A 282 7.71 13.71 12.46
C ARG A 282 9.09 14.35 12.63
N ALA A 283 9.72 14.19 13.79
CA ALA A 283 11.01 14.80 14.06
C ALA A 283 12.10 14.22 13.13
N PRO A 284 12.98 15.07 12.55
CA PRO A 284 14.10 14.57 11.76
C PRO A 284 15.01 13.68 12.60
N VAL A 285 15.51 12.60 12.01
CA VAL A 285 16.47 11.71 12.66
C VAL A 285 17.72 12.53 13.02
N ARG A 286 18.00 12.71 14.30
CA ARG A 286 19.29 13.26 14.72
C ARG A 286 20.32 12.16 14.52
N PRO A 287 21.44 12.42 13.80
CA PRO A 287 22.48 11.43 13.68
C PRO A 287 22.99 11.07 15.09
N ASP A 288 23.12 9.78 15.37
CA ASP A 288 23.67 9.28 16.64
C ASP A 288 25.06 9.86 16.84
N PRO A 289 25.36 10.52 17.97
CA PRO A 289 26.69 11.08 18.21
C PRO A 289 27.78 10.01 18.38
N VAL A 290 27.45 8.72 18.31
CA VAL A 290 28.39 7.58 18.55
C VAL A 290 28.86 6.88 17.26
N ALA A 291 28.33 7.19 16.08
CA ALA A 291 28.73 6.52 14.82
C ALA A 291 30.09 7.00 14.24
N GLY A 292 30.94 7.61 15.02
CA GLY A 292 32.22 8.21 14.57
C GLY A 292 33.45 7.82 15.38
N ARG A 293 33.48 6.64 16.01
CA ARG A 293 34.69 6.11 16.65
C ARG A 293 34.75 4.58 16.48
N GLU A 294 35.21 4.15 15.33
CA GLU A 294 36.02 2.93 15.14
C GLU A 294 36.98 3.18 13.97
#